data_af4f0f3ff86689a2c22ffc0d0c5bbfc0
#
_entry.id   af4f0f3ff86689a2c22ffc0d0c5bbfc0
#
_cell.length_a   1.000
_cell.length_b   1.000
_cell.length_c   1.000
_cell.angle_alpha   90.00
_cell.angle_beta   90.00
_cell.angle_gamma   90.00
#
_symmetry.space_group_name_H-M   'P 1'
#
loop_
_entity.id
_entity.type
_entity.pdbx_description
1 polymer ?
#
loop_
_entity_poly.entity_id
_entity_poly.type
_entity_poly.pdbx_seq_one_letter_code
_entity_poly.pdbx_strand_id
1 'polypeptide(L)'
;MKQIIIIGCPGSGKTYFAKQLSKIMQIKLFHMDNIYWKKGKTHISREELVCTVDEIMSQSEWILDGNYISTIEQRIKDADTIFLFD
;
A
#
# COMPACT_ATOMS: atom_id res chain seq x y z
N MET A 1 -12.93 -9.41 2.16
CA MET A 1 -11.58 -8.93 1.82
C MET A 1 -11.69 -7.65 1.02
N LYS A 2 -11.62 -6.51 1.70
CA LYS A 2 -11.78 -5.20 1.05
C LYS A 2 -10.67 -4.23 1.42
N GLN A 3 -10.04 -4.40 2.57
CA GLN A 3 -9.00 -3.51 3.08
C GLN A 3 -7.72 -4.34 3.21
N ILE A 4 -6.90 -4.27 2.18
CA ILE A 4 -5.80 -5.22 1.99
C ILE A 4 -4.45 -4.51 2.02
N ILE A 5 -3.53 -5.05 2.80
CA ILE A 5 -2.14 -4.59 2.83
C ILE A 5 -1.27 -5.72 2.29
N ILE A 6 -0.38 -5.39 1.36
CA ILE A 6 0.59 -6.34 0.80
C ILE A 6 1.99 -5.82 1.10
N ILE A 7 2.74 -6.59 1.86
CA ILE A 7 4.09 -6.23 2.32
C ILE A 7 5.08 -7.24 1.77
N GLY A 8 6.22 -6.76 1.31
CA GLY A 8 7.26 -7.66 0.83
C GLY A 8 8.40 -6.92 0.17
N CYS A 9 9.49 -7.64 -0.06
CA CYS A 9 10.67 -7.10 -0.70
C CYS A 9 10.45 -6.90 -2.19
N PRO A 10 11.12 -5.89 -2.81
CA PRO A 10 11.11 -5.75 -4.26
C PRO A 10 11.61 -7.03 -4.93
N GLY A 11 10.96 -7.41 -6.02
CA GLY A 11 11.36 -8.61 -6.77
C GLY A 11 10.80 -9.92 -6.25
N SER A 12 9.98 -9.88 -5.20
CA SER A 12 9.37 -11.10 -4.63
C SER A 12 8.10 -11.54 -5.35
N GLY A 13 7.71 -10.85 -6.42
CA GLY A 13 6.43 -11.12 -7.09
C GLY A 13 5.27 -10.35 -6.49
N LYS A 14 5.53 -9.54 -5.48
CA LYS A 14 4.52 -8.77 -4.77
C LYS A 14 3.71 -7.86 -5.70
N THR A 15 4.39 -7.13 -6.58
CA THR A 15 3.73 -6.20 -7.49
C THR A 15 2.81 -6.92 -8.46
N TYR A 16 3.27 -8.05 -9.00
CA TYR A 16 2.45 -8.86 -9.90
C TYR A 16 1.19 -9.36 -9.19
N PHE A 17 1.38 -9.89 -7.98
CA PHE A 17 0.27 -10.38 -7.17
C PHE A 17 -0.73 -9.25 -6.87
N ALA A 18 -0.22 -8.09 -6.48
CA ALA A 18 -1.06 -6.94 -6.16
C ALA A 18 -1.91 -6.50 -7.35
N LYS A 19 -1.31 -6.46 -8.54
CA LYS A 19 -2.03 -6.08 -9.75
C LYS A 19 -3.10 -7.10 -10.11
N GLN A 20 -2.80 -8.39 -9.98
CA GLN A 20 -3.77 -9.45 -10.26
C GLN A 20 -4.93 -9.39 -9.26
N LEU A 21 -4.62 -9.22 -7.99
CA LEU A 21 -5.63 -9.13 -6.96
C LEU A 21 -6.55 -7.93 -7.18
N SER A 22 -5.97 -6.78 -7.49
CA SER A 22 -6.73 -5.57 -7.79
C SER A 22 -7.71 -5.79 -8.96
N LYS A 23 -7.24 -6.46 -10.00
CA LYS A 23 -8.05 -6.74 -11.18
C LYS A 23 -9.18 -7.70 -10.85
N ILE A 24 -8.89 -8.76 -10.13
CA ILE A 24 -9.87 -9.79 -9.78
C ILE A 24 -10.94 -9.22 -8.82
N MET A 25 -10.50 -8.49 -7.81
CA MET A 25 -11.39 -7.94 -6.80
C MET A 25 -12.07 -6.65 -7.23
N GLN A 26 -11.57 -6.02 -8.29
CA GLN A 26 -12.05 -4.70 -8.76
C GLN A 26 -11.89 -3.63 -7.68
N ILE A 27 -10.78 -3.70 -6.97
CA ILE A 27 -10.43 -2.73 -5.91
C ILE A 27 -9.20 -1.96 -6.36
N LYS A 28 -9.21 -0.65 -6.15
CA LYS A 28 -8.11 0.21 -6.56
C LYS A 28 -6.83 -0.12 -5.80
N LEU A 29 -5.73 -0.23 -6.53
CA LEU A 29 -4.42 -0.53 -6.00
C LEU A 29 -3.60 0.75 -5.83
N PHE A 30 -3.01 0.91 -4.66
CA PHE A 30 -2.10 2.03 -4.36
C PHE A 30 -0.72 1.47 -4.04
N HIS A 31 0.30 1.97 -4.75
CA HIS A 31 1.69 1.59 -4.51
C HIS A 31 2.34 2.63 -3.61
N MET A 32 2.86 2.20 -2.48
CA MET A 32 3.53 3.10 -1.54
C MET A 32 4.73 3.81 -2.18
N ASP A 33 5.46 3.12 -3.05
CA ASP A 33 6.59 3.74 -3.75
C ASP A 33 6.15 4.94 -4.58
N ASN A 34 5.02 4.82 -5.27
CA ASN A 34 4.50 5.92 -6.08
C ASN A 34 4.03 7.10 -5.23
N ILE A 35 3.59 6.81 -4.01
CA ILE A 35 3.16 7.84 -3.07
C ILE A 35 4.38 8.54 -2.46
N TYR A 36 5.38 7.75 -2.07
CA TYR A 36 6.57 8.25 -1.39
C TYR A 36 7.45 9.10 -2.31
N TRP A 37 7.61 8.70 -3.57
CA TRP A 37 8.47 9.40 -4.52
C TRP A 37 7.65 10.34 -5.39
N LYS A 38 7.92 11.64 -5.27
CA LYS A 38 7.30 12.65 -6.13
C LYS A 38 8.06 12.70 -7.45
N LYS A 39 7.46 13.36 -8.43
CA LYS A 39 8.14 13.65 -9.70
C LYS A 39 9.45 14.38 -9.41
N GLY A 40 10.49 14.04 -10.15
CA GLY A 40 11.79 14.65 -9.97
C GLY A 40 12.64 13.98 -8.91
N LYS A 41 12.25 12.78 -8.48
CA LYS A 41 13.00 11.96 -7.53
C LYS A 41 13.07 12.57 -6.13
N THR A 42 12.10 13.40 -5.77
CA THR A 42 11.99 13.97 -4.44
C THR A 42 10.93 13.20 -3.67
N HIS A 43 11.26 12.75 -2.48
CA HIS A 43 10.27 12.08 -1.66
C HIS A 43 9.43 13.09 -0.88
N ILE A 44 8.21 12.72 -0.53
CA ILE A 44 7.35 13.56 0.28
C ILE A 44 7.79 13.45 1.75
N SER A 45 7.37 14.41 2.56
CA SER A 45 7.65 14.36 3.99
C SER A 45 6.89 13.21 4.62
N ARG A 46 7.35 12.77 5.80
CA ARG A 46 6.67 11.71 6.54
C ARG A 46 5.23 12.11 6.87
N GLU A 47 5.02 13.38 7.21
CA GLU A 47 3.68 13.88 7.54
C GLU A 47 2.74 13.79 6.35
N GLU A 48 3.21 14.19 5.17
CA GLU A 48 2.43 14.09 3.95
C GLU A 48 2.12 12.63 3.62
N LEU A 49 3.09 11.75 3.80
CA LEU A 49 2.91 10.32 3.55
C LEU A 49 1.83 9.76 4.47
N VAL A 50 1.88 10.08 5.75
CA VAL A 50 0.88 9.63 6.72
C VAL A 50 -0.50 10.14 6.34
N CYS A 51 -0.62 11.41 5.97
CA CYS A 51 -1.91 11.98 5.56
C CYS A 51 -2.47 11.29 4.31
N THR A 52 -1.60 11.02 3.33
CA THR A 52 -2.03 10.34 2.10
C THR A 52 -2.51 8.91 2.41
N VAL A 53 -1.78 8.20 3.23
CA VAL A 53 -2.16 6.85 3.64
C VAL A 53 -3.48 6.88 4.40
N ASP A 54 -3.67 7.87 5.29
CA ASP A 54 -4.94 8.03 6.01
C ASP A 54 -6.11 8.23 5.06
N GLU A 55 -5.93 9.05 4.04
CA GLU A 55 -6.97 9.27 3.04
C GLU A 55 -7.33 7.98 2.31
N ILE A 56 -6.32 7.21 1.92
CA ILE A 56 -6.55 5.93 1.25
C ILE A 56 -7.30 4.98 2.16
N MET A 57 -6.87 4.86 3.41
CA MET A 57 -7.44 3.91 4.36
C MET A 57 -8.81 4.35 4.89
N SER A 58 -9.21 5.59 4.63
CA SER A 58 -10.56 6.06 4.99
C SER A 58 -11.62 5.57 4.00
N GLN A 59 -11.21 5.08 2.85
CA GLN A 59 -12.13 4.53 1.85
C GLN A 59 -12.65 3.17 2.31
N SER A 60 -13.79 2.76 1.76
CA SER A 60 -14.41 1.50 2.15
C SER A 60 -13.64 0.28 1.66
N GLU A 61 -12.89 0.44 0.57
CA GLU A 61 -12.07 -0.64 0.04
C GLU A 61 -10.80 -0.09 -0.62
N TRP A 62 -9.69 -0.78 -0.42
CA TRP A 62 -8.40 -0.38 -0.97
C TRP A 62 -7.41 -1.53 -0.88
N ILE A 63 -6.41 -1.49 -1.74
CA ILE A 63 -5.26 -2.39 -1.70
C ILE A 63 -4.02 -1.51 -1.62
N LEU A 64 -3.21 -1.71 -0.59
CA LEU A 64 -2.01 -0.92 -0.37
C LEU A 64 -0.80 -1.84 -0.41
N ASP A 65 0.10 -1.58 -1.34
CA ASP A 65 1.28 -2.40 -1.62
C ASP A 65 2.53 -1.60 -1.27
N GLY A 66 3.40 -2.17 -0.47
CA GLY A 66 4.64 -1.49 -0.10
C GLY A 66 5.45 -2.25 0.93
N ASN A 67 6.61 -1.70 1.26
CA ASN A 67 7.48 -2.24 2.29
C ASN A 67 7.88 -1.19 3.33
N TYR A 68 7.13 -0.11 3.40
CA TYR A 68 7.37 0.96 4.38
C TYR A 68 6.63 0.64 5.68
N ILE A 69 7.11 -0.39 6.36
CA ILE A 69 6.45 -0.92 7.57
C ILE A 69 6.34 0.16 8.65
N SER A 70 7.37 0.98 8.81
CA SER A 70 7.36 2.01 9.85
C SER A 70 6.22 3.02 9.69
N THR A 71 5.74 3.22 8.46
CA THR A 71 4.65 4.14 8.18
C THR A 71 3.29 3.44 8.28
N ILE A 72 3.24 2.18 7.85
CA ILE A 72 2.01 1.40 7.80
C ILE A 72 1.73 0.69 9.12
N GLU A 73 2.77 0.42 9.90
CA GLU A 73 2.68 -0.39 11.11
C GLU A 73 1.56 0.04 12.05
N GLN A 74 1.38 1.33 12.24
CA GLN A 74 0.33 1.86 13.10
C GLN A 74 -1.07 1.65 12.53
N ARG A 75 -1.16 1.37 11.23
CA ARG A 75 -2.42 1.24 10.50
C ARG A 75 -2.71 -0.19 10.09
N ILE A 76 -1.80 -1.10 10.38
CA ILE A 76 -1.94 -2.49 9.96
C ILE A 76 -3.20 -3.13 10.53
N LYS A 77 -3.61 -2.69 11.70
CA LYS A 77 -4.84 -3.16 12.36
C LYS A 77 -6.11 -2.75 11.61
N ASP A 78 -6.02 -1.74 10.76
CA ASP A 78 -7.17 -1.25 10.00
C ASP A 78 -7.43 -2.10 8.75
N ALA A 79 -6.49 -2.98 8.41
CA ALA A 79 -6.66 -3.89 7.28
C ALA A 79 -7.41 -5.15 7.72
N ASP A 80 -8.26 -5.65 6.84
CA ASP A 80 -8.93 -6.92 7.09
C ASP A 80 -8.12 -8.11 6.56
N THR A 81 -7.12 -7.85 5.73
CA THR A 81 -6.28 -8.89 5.14
C THR A 81 -4.87 -8.36 4.93
N ILE A 82 -3.87 -9.16 5.29
CA ILE A 82 -2.47 -8.81 5.11
C ILE A 82 -1.76 -9.97 4.42
N PHE A 83 -1.08 -9.68 3.32
CA PHE A 83 -0.24 -10.65 2.61
C PHE A 83 1.22 -10.28 2.81
N LEU A 84 2.02 -11.27 3.20
CA LEU A 84 3.46 -11.08 3.41
C LEU A 84 4.24 -11.87 2.36
N PHE A 85 5.12 -11.18 1.65
CA PHE A 85 5.99 -11.78 0.63
C PHE A 85 7.44 -11.65 1.06
N ASP A 86 8.15 -12.73 1.12
CA ASP A 86 9.59 -12.74 1.44
C ASP A 86 10.46 -12.56 0.20
#